data_ff4231929be04b9f4f67a2b05e87f704
#
_entry.id   ff4231929be04b9f4f67a2b05e87f704
#
_cell.length_a   1.000
_cell.length_b   1.000
_cell.length_c   1.000
_cell.angle_alpha   90.00
_cell.angle_beta   90.00
_cell.angle_gamma   90.00
#
_symmetry.space_group_name_H-M   'P 1'
#
loop_
_entity.id
_entity.type
_entity.pdbx_description
1 polymer ?
#
loop_
_entity_poly.entity_id
_entity_poly.type
_entity_poly.pdbx_seq_one_letter_code
_entity_poly.pdbx_strand_id
1 'polypeptide(L)'
;SAASDVYKRQEPTGELFTDYADIDFIVVPGVAFDRNGNRLGRGKGYYDRLLPRIPSAYKAGICFPFQLVEEVPAEPFDIRMDEIITQ
;
A
#
# COMPACT_ATOMS: atom_id res chain seq x y z
N SER A 1 -21.66 -0.44 11.51
CA SER A 1 -21.27 -1.82 11.19
C SER A 1 -19.97 -2.18 11.89
N ALA A 2 -19.67 -3.46 11.96
CA ALA A 2 -18.44 -3.91 12.59
C ALA A 2 -17.21 -3.33 11.90
N ALA A 3 -17.22 -3.26 10.58
CA ALA A 3 -16.12 -2.69 9.84
C ALA A 3 -15.95 -1.21 10.13
N SER A 4 -17.06 -0.49 10.25
CA SER A 4 -17.05 0.93 10.60
C SER A 4 -16.51 1.14 12.01
N ASP A 5 -16.89 0.27 12.94
CA ASP A 5 -16.43 0.38 14.32
C ASP A 5 -14.94 0.11 14.44
N VAL A 6 -14.45 -0.86 13.70
CA VAL A 6 -13.01 -1.14 13.67
C VAL A 6 -12.25 0.06 13.12
N TYR A 7 -12.73 0.63 12.03
CA TYR A 7 -12.11 1.79 11.43
C TYR A 7 -12.10 2.98 12.41
N LYS A 8 -13.21 3.22 13.08
CA LYS A 8 -13.30 4.33 14.02
C LYS A 8 -12.37 4.16 15.20
N ARG A 9 -12.16 2.93 15.66
CA ARG A 9 -11.22 2.70 16.75
C ARG A 9 -9.79 2.93 16.34
N GLN A 10 -9.47 2.66 15.09
CA GLN A 10 -8.12 2.92 14.58
C GLN A 10 -7.85 4.40 14.41
N GLU A 11 -8.84 5.11 13.91
CA GLU A 11 -8.66 6.51 13.52
C GLU A 11 -8.31 7.43 14.67
N PRO A 12 -8.99 7.41 15.82
CA PRO A 12 -8.74 8.40 16.85
C PRO A 12 -7.34 8.37 17.44
N THR A 13 -6.78 7.19 17.58
CA THR A 13 -5.50 7.05 18.27
C THR A 13 -4.37 6.65 17.34
N GLY A 14 -4.71 5.97 16.23
CA GLY A 14 -3.71 5.40 15.35
C GLY A 14 -2.91 4.29 16.02
N GLU A 15 -3.37 3.76 17.13
CA GLU A 15 -2.62 2.84 17.95
C GLU A 15 -2.98 1.38 17.78
N LEU A 16 -4.06 1.08 17.02
CA LEU A 16 -4.45 -0.31 16.82
C LEU A 16 -3.39 -1.13 16.10
N PHE A 17 -2.57 -0.48 15.32
CA PHE A 17 -1.46 -1.13 14.63
C PHE A 17 -0.13 -0.67 15.20
N THR A 18 0.00 -0.71 16.52
CA THR A 18 1.25 -0.37 17.16
C THR A 18 2.32 -1.41 16.88
N ASP A 19 1.91 -2.64 16.63
CA ASP A 19 2.84 -3.70 16.31
C ASP A 19 2.78 -4.05 14.83
N TYR A 20 3.47 -3.25 14.04
CA TYR A 20 3.54 -3.45 12.60
C TYR A 20 4.25 -4.74 12.21
N ALA A 21 5.00 -5.33 13.13
CA ALA A 21 5.69 -6.60 12.87
C ALA A 21 4.71 -7.75 12.65
N ASP A 22 3.48 -7.62 13.12
CA ASP A 22 2.47 -8.65 12.95
C ASP A 22 1.80 -8.61 11.59
N ILE A 23 2.09 -7.60 10.77
CA ILE A 23 1.50 -7.51 9.45
C ILE A 23 2.34 -8.31 8.47
N ASP A 24 1.75 -9.40 7.95
CA ASP A 24 2.44 -10.29 7.01
C ASP A 24 2.11 -9.98 5.57
N PHE A 25 0.98 -9.36 5.32
CA PHE A 25 0.48 -9.14 3.96
C PHE A 25 -0.32 -7.85 3.92
N ILE A 26 -0.14 -7.08 2.86
CA ILE A 26 -0.91 -5.86 2.69
C ILE A 26 -1.32 -5.70 1.22
N VAL A 27 -2.56 -5.28 1.01
CA VAL A 27 -3.07 -4.93 -0.31
C VAL A 27 -3.00 -3.42 -0.45
N VAL A 28 -2.36 -2.95 -1.50
CA VAL A 28 -2.06 -1.53 -1.66
C VAL A 28 -2.71 -1.00 -2.94
N PRO A 29 -3.63 -0.04 -2.81
CA PRO A 29 -4.20 0.62 -3.99
C PRO A 29 -3.25 1.67 -4.52
N GLY A 30 -3.52 2.14 -5.73
CA GLY A 30 -2.75 3.22 -6.31
C GLY A 30 -3.42 3.76 -7.56
N VAL A 31 -2.88 4.87 -8.05
CA VAL A 31 -3.37 5.48 -9.29
C VAL A 31 -2.86 4.69 -10.49
N ALA A 32 -1.60 4.25 -10.42
CA ALA A 32 -0.99 3.47 -11.49
C ALA A 32 0.13 2.61 -10.92
N PHE A 33 0.44 1.55 -11.64
CA PHE A 33 1.54 0.64 -11.31
C PHE A 33 2.30 0.28 -12.57
N ASP A 34 3.55 -0.15 -12.42
CA ASP A 34 4.29 -0.74 -13.53
C ASP A 34 4.74 -2.16 -13.17
N ARG A 35 5.29 -2.86 -14.16
CA ARG A 35 5.68 -4.25 -13.98
C ARG A 35 6.88 -4.44 -13.07
N ASN A 36 7.58 -3.38 -12.75
CA ASN A 36 8.68 -3.43 -11.80
C ASN A 36 8.20 -3.29 -10.35
N GLY A 37 6.89 -3.14 -10.15
CA GLY A 37 6.33 -2.99 -8.82
C GLY A 37 6.28 -1.56 -8.33
N ASN A 38 6.60 -0.60 -9.18
CA ASN A 38 6.50 0.80 -8.79
C ASN A 38 5.04 1.23 -8.74
N ARG A 39 4.75 2.11 -7.80
CA ARG A 39 3.38 2.55 -7.52
C ARG A 39 3.31 4.06 -7.55
N LEU A 40 2.29 4.58 -8.22
CA LEU A 40 1.96 5.99 -8.18
C LEU A 40 0.77 6.17 -7.23
N GLY A 41 0.99 6.88 -6.14
CA GLY A 41 -0.06 7.14 -5.15
C GLY A 41 -0.82 8.41 -5.45
N ARG A 42 -1.80 8.69 -4.60
CA ARG A 42 -2.67 9.86 -4.79
C ARG A 42 -2.08 11.15 -4.25
N GLY A 43 -0.84 11.13 -3.76
CA GLY A 43 -0.19 12.33 -3.29
C GLY A 43 -0.37 12.64 -1.82
N LYS A 44 -1.12 11.84 -1.08
CA LYS A 44 -1.29 12.04 0.35
C LYS A 44 -0.20 11.40 1.19
N GLY A 45 0.60 10.53 0.58
CA GLY A 45 1.74 9.92 1.25
C GLY A 45 1.40 8.88 2.32
N TYR A 46 0.16 8.42 2.39
CA TYR A 46 -0.23 7.47 3.42
C TYR A 46 0.59 6.18 3.35
N TYR A 47 0.61 5.55 2.16
CA TYR A 47 1.36 4.31 2.00
C TYR A 47 2.86 4.54 1.97
N ASP A 48 3.29 5.70 1.51
CA ASP A 48 4.71 6.05 1.53
C ASP A 48 5.24 6.13 2.96
N ARG A 49 4.38 6.48 3.90
CA ARG A 49 4.74 6.50 5.31
C ARG A 49 4.56 5.16 6.00
N LEU A 50 3.58 4.38 5.55
CA LEU A 50 3.27 3.09 6.16
C LEU A 50 4.24 1.99 5.75
N LEU A 51 4.51 1.86 4.46
CA LEU A 51 5.26 0.72 3.94
C LEU A 51 6.66 0.56 4.54
N PRO A 52 7.40 1.63 4.80
CA PRO A 52 8.71 1.47 5.47
C PRO A 52 8.60 0.89 6.88
N ARG A 53 7.43 0.97 7.49
CA ARG A 53 7.22 0.46 8.85
C ARG A 53 6.88 -1.03 8.86
N ILE A 54 6.61 -1.61 7.70
CA ILE A 54 6.26 -3.02 7.56
C ILE A 54 7.14 -3.69 6.51
N PRO A 55 8.47 -3.63 6.67
CA PRO A 55 9.38 -4.11 5.60
C PRO A 55 9.25 -5.61 5.32
N SER A 56 8.78 -6.38 6.29
CA SER A 56 8.64 -7.82 6.12
C SER A 56 7.31 -8.24 5.50
N ALA A 57 6.37 -7.31 5.36
CA ALA A 57 5.06 -7.63 4.81
C ALA A 57 5.16 -7.84 3.29
N TYR A 58 4.42 -8.83 2.80
CA TYR A 58 4.27 -9.04 1.37
C TYR A 58 3.29 -8.01 0.84
N LYS A 59 3.69 -7.27 -0.18
CA LYS A 59 2.96 -6.12 -0.68
C LYS A 59 2.37 -6.41 -2.04
N ALA A 60 1.05 -6.49 -2.10
CA ALA A 60 0.34 -6.74 -3.35
C ALA A 60 -0.37 -5.47 -3.80
N GLY A 61 0.08 -4.89 -4.90
CA GLY A 61 -0.65 -3.79 -5.53
C GLY A 61 -1.86 -4.32 -6.25
N ILE A 62 -2.98 -3.61 -6.15
CA ILE A 62 -4.21 -4.03 -6.84
C ILE A 62 -4.66 -2.91 -7.76
N CYS A 63 -5.04 -3.28 -9.00
CA CYS A 63 -5.45 -2.28 -9.97
C CYS A 63 -6.27 -2.90 -11.10
N PHE A 64 -6.92 -2.03 -11.85
CA PHE A 64 -7.50 -2.42 -13.13
C PHE A 64 -6.42 -2.45 -14.21
N PRO A 65 -6.64 -3.20 -15.31
CA PRO A 65 -5.63 -3.30 -16.36
C PRO A 65 -5.17 -1.95 -16.93
N PHE A 66 -6.05 -0.97 -17.02
CA PHE A 66 -5.67 0.34 -17.55
C PHE A 66 -4.74 1.12 -16.62
N GLN A 67 -4.64 0.71 -15.36
CA GLN A 67 -3.74 1.34 -14.39
C GLN A 67 -2.35 0.74 -14.43
N LEU A 68 -2.16 -0.35 -15.15
CA LEU A 68 -0.84 -0.94 -15.33
C LEU A 68 -0.18 -0.27 -16.53
N VAL A 69 0.82 0.54 -16.25
CA VAL A 69 1.48 1.37 -17.28
C VAL A 69 2.91 0.89 -17.49
N GLU A 70 3.57 1.41 -18.51
CA GLU A 70 4.92 0.99 -18.84
C GLU A 70 5.93 1.37 -17.76
N GLU A 71 5.82 2.59 -17.27
CA GLU A 71 6.77 3.07 -16.29
C GLU A 71 6.11 4.09 -15.38
N VAL A 72 6.24 3.88 -14.08
CA VAL A 72 5.82 4.84 -13.07
C VAL A 72 7.07 5.56 -12.57
N PRO A 73 7.07 6.91 -12.52
CA PRO A 73 8.20 7.64 -11.95
C PRO A 73 8.41 7.19 -10.51
N ALA A 74 9.64 6.81 -10.20
CA ALA A 74 9.96 6.30 -8.87
C ALA A 74 11.25 6.91 -8.37
N GLU A 75 11.29 7.14 -7.06
CA GLU A 75 12.51 7.60 -6.39
C GLU A 75 13.25 6.39 -5.83
N PRO A 76 14.58 6.50 -5.63
CA PRO A 76 15.34 5.37 -5.11
C PRO A 76 14.85 4.84 -3.77
N PHE A 77 14.22 5.70 -2.96
CA PHE A 77 13.73 5.30 -1.64
C PHE A 77 12.29 4.77 -1.66
N ASP A 78 11.64 4.76 -2.81
CA ASP A 78 10.28 4.24 -2.92
C ASP A 78 10.28 2.72 -2.73
N ILE A 79 9.25 2.22 -2.05
CA ILE A 79 9.11 0.80 -1.79
C ILE A 79 8.28 0.18 -2.90
N ARG A 80 8.83 -0.83 -3.54
CA ARG A 80 8.15 -1.54 -4.62
C ARG A 80 7.17 -2.56 -4.08
N MET A 81 6.15 -2.83 -4.88
CA MET A 81 5.24 -3.94 -4.62
C MET A 81 5.94 -5.24 -4.94
N ASP A 82 5.61 -6.28 -4.19
CA ASP A 82 6.10 -7.63 -4.49
C ASP A 82 5.33 -8.25 -5.63
N GLU A 83 4.09 -7.83 -5.80
CA GLU A 83 3.21 -8.38 -6.82
C GLU A 83 2.19 -7.32 -7.23
N ILE A 84 1.78 -7.35 -8.50
CA ILE A 84 0.68 -6.51 -8.99
C ILE A 84 -0.44 -7.42 -9.44
N ILE A 85 -1.60 -7.24 -8.82
CA ILE A 85 -2.80 -8.04 -9.13
C ILE A 85 -3.73 -7.18 -9.96
N THR A 86 -4.04 -7.63 -11.17
CA THR A 86 -4.98 -6.96 -12.05
C THR A 86 -6.21 -7.81 -12.27
N GLN A 87 -7.29 -7.17 -12.64
CA GLN A 87 -8.51 -7.88 -13.00
C GLN A 87 -8.51 -8.23 -14.47
#